data_751eba05f815396aa85df73813614f79
#
_entry.id   751eba05f815396aa85df73813614f79
#
_cell.length_a   1.000
_cell.length_b   1.000
_cell.length_c   1.000
_cell.angle_alpha   90.00
_cell.angle_beta   90.00
_cell.angle_gamma   90.00
#
_symmetry.space_group_name_H-M   'P 1'
#
loop_
_entity.id
_entity.type
_entity.pdbx_description
1 polymer ?
#
loop_
_entity_poly.entity_id
_entity_poly.type
_entity_poly.pdbx_seq_one_letter_code
_entity_poly.pdbx_strand_id
1 'polypeptide(L)'
;PYLRIDASYTEFDKFSEIGGETALTFDELTLSNVKASIGTDISYLFVGSKYTVIPYMTLEYGLDYSETSSQNMYYNVEGPNINYVLQLDNGVKTHNWEADLGLILEISTDLTTNLGCRWQGRSSYLSDYSSISNNDLSQSEICFLELMLSI
;
A
#
# COMPACT_ATOMS: atom_id res chain seq x y z
N PRO A 1 -10.72 14.02 -12.63
CA PRO A 1 -9.52 14.06 -11.80
C PRO A 1 -9.89 14.11 -10.32
N TYR A 2 -9.04 13.59 -9.46
CA TYR A 2 -9.21 13.59 -8.01
C TYR A 2 -7.89 13.81 -7.29
N LEU A 3 -7.97 14.26 -6.06
CA LEU A 3 -6.89 14.33 -5.10
C LEU A 3 -7.33 13.52 -3.87
N ARG A 4 -6.46 12.64 -3.37
CA ARG A 4 -6.73 11.83 -2.19
C ARG A 4 -5.58 11.96 -1.20
N ILE A 5 -5.92 12.06 0.07
CA ILE A 5 -4.97 12.02 1.17
C ILE A 5 -5.45 10.96 2.14
N ASP A 6 -4.60 9.98 2.38
CA ASP A 6 -4.82 8.90 3.33
C ASP A 6 -3.80 9.04 4.45
N ALA A 7 -4.24 8.94 5.69
CA ALA A 7 -3.37 8.94 6.85
C ALA A 7 -3.72 7.78 7.76
N SER A 8 -2.71 7.07 8.23
CA SER A 8 -2.88 6.00 9.21
C SER A 8 -1.90 6.18 10.36
N TYR A 9 -2.38 5.86 11.55
CA TYR A 9 -1.60 5.86 12.77
C TYR A 9 -1.89 4.57 13.52
N THR A 10 -0.84 3.86 13.91
CA THR A 10 -0.95 2.61 14.65
C THR A 10 0.00 2.67 15.82
N GLU A 11 -0.50 2.30 16.99
CA GLU A 11 0.26 2.21 18.23
C GLU A 11 0.19 0.78 18.75
N PHE A 12 1.33 0.23 19.07
CA PHE A 12 1.46 -1.06 19.74
C PHE A 12 1.89 -0.80 21.18
N ASP A 13 1.07 -1.27 22.09
CA ASP A 13 1.38 -1.19 23.51
C ASP A 13 2.60 -2.02 23.87
N LYS A 14 3.28 -1.63 24.95
CA LYS A 14 4.33 -2.42 25.55
C LYS A 14 3.85 -3.82 25.87
N PHE A 15 4.63 -4.83 25.50
CA PHE A 15 4.35 -6.22 25.83
C PHE A 15 5.60 -6.98 26.25
N SER A 16 5.41 -8.04 27.03
CA SER A 16 6.47 -8.91 27.50
C SER A 16 6.18 -10.34 27.10
N GLU A 17 7.19 -11.02 26.59
CA GLU A 17 7.14 -12.45 26.35
C GLU A 17 7.10 -13.22 27.67
N ILE A 18 6.38 -14.33 27.67
CA ILE A 18 6.37 -15.27 28.79
C ILE A 18 7.30 -16.43 28.43
N GLY A 19 8.38 -16.60 29.20
CA GLY A 19 9.35 -17.66 28.90
C GLY A 19 10.51 -17.67 29.86
N GLY A 20 11.59 -18.34 29.44
CA GLY A 20 12.83 -18.45 30.21
C GLY A 20 13.70 -17.18 30.20
N GLU A 21 15.00 -17.37 30.44
CA GLU A 21 15.98 -16.28 30.57
C GLU A 21 16.14 -15.41 29.32
N THR A 22 15.68 -15.89 28.15
CA THR A 22 15.76 -15.17 26.88
C THR A 22 14.48 -14.41 26.52
N ALA A 23 13.46 -14.41 27.40
CA ALA A 23 12.23 -13.65 27.16
C ALA A 23 12.48 -12.16 27.14
N LEU A 24 11.90 -11.48 26.13
CA LEU A 24 12.08 -10.05 25.87
C LEU A 24 10.86 -9.26 26.33
N THR A 25 11.09 -8.06 26.77
CA THR A 25 10.08 -7.01 26.85
C THR A 25 10.33 -5.98 25.74
N PHE A 26 9.27 -5.66 25.01
CA PHE A 26 9.24 -4.66 23.95
C PHE A 26 8.49 -3.46 24.46
N ASP A 27 9.09 -2.28 24.35
CA ASP A 27 8.40 -1.02 24.63
C ASP A 27 7.39 -0.68 23.52
N GLU A 28 6.61 0.36 23.75
CA GLU A 28 5.64 0.86 22.78
C GLU A 28 6.28 1.18 21.42
N LEU A 29 5.55 0.92 20.34
CA LEU A 29 5.94 1.19 18.97
C LEU A 29 4.84 1.96 18.26
N THR A 30 5.19 3.07 17.64
CA THR A 30 4.29 3.89 16.84
C THR A 30 4.65 3.81 15.36
N LEU A 31 3.65 3.63 14.53
CA LEU A 31 3.75 3.67 13.07
C LEU A 31 2.82 4.76 12.56
N SER A 32 3.35 5.69 11.80
CA SER A 32 2.55 6.66 11.06
C SER A 32 2.82 6.58 9.58
N ASN A 33 1.78 6.70 8.78
CA ASN A 33 1.88 6.73 7.34
C ASN A 33 0.94 7.78 6.78
N VAL A 34 1.44 8.59 5.86
CA VAL A 34 0.66 9.57 5.12
C VAL A 34 0.91 9.35 3.63
N LYS A 35 -0.18 9.13 2.88
CA LYS A 35 -0.17 9.01 1.43
C LYS A 35 -0.94 10.17 0.82
N ALA A 36 -0.34 10.85 -0.14
CA ALA A 36 -0.99 11.82 -0.99
C ALA A 36 -0.98 11.32 -2.43
N SER A 37 -2.15 11.28 -3.07
CA SER A 37 -2.31 10.80 -4.45
C SER A 37 -3.07 11.81 -5.29
N ILE A 38 -2.68 11.89 -6.56
CA ILE A 38 -3.42 12.58 -7.61
C ILE A 38 -3.74 11.58 -8.72
N GLY A 39 -4.96 11.61 -9.21
CA GLY A 39 -5.39 10.68 -10.24
C GLY A 39 -6.47 11.22 -11.15
N THR A 40 -6.77 10.43 -12.17
CA THR A 40 -7.87 10.69 -13.08
C THR A 40 -8.49 9.37 -13.53
N ASP A 41 -9.83 9.36 -13.53
CA ASP A 41 -10.64 8.30 -14.08
C ASP A 41 -11.34 8.83 -15.32
N ILE A 42 -11.23 8.11 -16.41
CA ILE A 42 -11.87 8.41 -17.68
C ILE A 42 -12.66 7.18 -18.09
N SER A 43 -13.94 7.34 -18.31
CA SER A 43 -14.79 6.28 -18.87
C SER A 43 -15.75 6.87 -19.87
N TYR A 44 -16.18 6.03 -20.81
CA TYR A 44 -17.16 6.44 -21.80
C TYR A 44 -18.22 5.34 -21.98
N LEU A 45 -19.47 5.73 -21.99
CA LEU A 45 -20.60 4.83 -22.11
C LEU A 45 -21.07 4.73 -23.56
N PHE A 46 -20.92 3.56 -24.14
CA PHE A 46 -21.52 3.22 -25.45
C PHE A 46 -22.73 2.31 -25.23
N VAL A 47 -23.91 2.82 -25.57
CA VAL A 47 -25.15 2.06 -25.45
C VAL A 47 -25.56 1.55 -26.82
N GLY A 48 -25.50 0.23 -27.01
CA GLY A 48 -26.02 -0.46 -28.17
C GLY A 48 -27.43 -1.03 -27.92
N SER A 49 -28.06 -1.57 -28.94
CA SER A 49 -29.40 -2.15 -28.82
C SER A 49 -29.46 -3.49 -28.05
N LYS A 50 -28.32 -4.16 -27.89
CA LYS A 50 -28.23 -5.48 -27.24
C LYS A 50 -27.15 -5.56 -26.17
N TYR A 51 -26.27 -4.59 -26.08
CA TYR A 51 -25.14 -4.56 -25.13
C TYR A 51 -24.73 -3.13 -24.84
N THR A 52 -24.17 -2.94 -23.69
CA THR A 52 -23.51 -1.68 -23.27
C THR A 52 -22.01 -1.94 -23.11
N VAL A 53 -21.20 -1.02 -23.60
CA VAL A 53 -19.74 -1.10 -23.52
C VAL A 53 -19.22 0.13 -22.81
N ILE A 54 -18.41 -0.06 -21.79
CA ILE A 54 -17.81 1.02 -21.01
C ILE A 54 -16.29 0.83 -20.98
N PRO A 55 -15.54 1.37 -21.95
CA PRO A 55 -14.10 1.48 -21.81
C PRO A 55 -13.77 2.42 -20.66
N TYR A 56 -12.75 2.08 -19.88
CA TYR A 56 -12.26 2.92 -18.79
C TYR A 56 -10.74 2.94 -18.75
N MET A 57 -10.22 4.03 -18.22
CA MET A 57 -8.82 4.21 -17.92
C MET A 57 -8.69 4.96 -16.59
N THR A 58 -7.87 4.45 -15.70
CA THR A 58 -7.46 5.11 -14.45
C THR A 58 -5.97 5.34 -14.46
N LEU A 59 -5.56 6.53 -14.07
CA LEU A 59 -4.16 6.87 -13.83
C LEU A 59 -4.05 7.50 -12.45
N GLU A 60 -3.18 6.97 -11.61
CA GLU A 60 -2.88 7.52 -10.29
C GLU A 60 -1.38 7.60 -10.06
N TYR A 61 -0.96 8.69 -9.41
CA TYR A 61 0.38 8.86 -8.88
C TYR A 61 0.30 9.27 -7.43
N GLY A 62 1.04 8.58 -6.57
CA GLY A 62 1.03 8.78 -5.14
C GLY A 62 2.42 8.90 -4.54
N LEU A 63 2.48 9.64 -3.45
CA LEU A 63 3.63 9.80 -2.58
C LEU A 63 3.26 9.26 -1.20
N ASP A 64 4.00 8.26 -0.73
CA ASP A 64 3.88 7.73 0.61
C ASP A 64 5.05 8.22 1.46
N TYR A 65 4.74 8.64 2.67
CA TYR A 65 5.70 8.94 3.71
C TYR A 65 5.39 8.08 4.93
N SER A 66 6.30 7.20 5.28
CA SER A 66 6.20 6.34 6.47
C SER A 66 7.22 6.76 7.50
N GLU A 67 6.77 6.86 8.74
CA GLU A 67 7.62 7.10 9.90
C GLU A 67 7.35 6.02 10.95
N THR A 68 8.42 5.47 11.50
CA THR A 68 8.35 4.43 12.53
C THR A 68 9.22 4.86 13.69
N SER A 69 8.70 4.82 14.91
CA SER A 69 9.52 5.06 16.10
C SER A 69 10.55 3.93 16.27
N SER A 70 11.68 4.25 16.87
CA SER A 70 12.61 3.21 17.32
C SER A 70 11.97 2.39 18.43
N GLN A 71 12.09 1.06 18.36
CA GLN A 71 11.60 0.18 19.40
C GLN A 71 12.72 -0.21 20.37
N ASN A 72 12.51 0.07 21.65
CA ASN A 72 13.38 -0.40 22.71
C ASN A 72 12.94 -1.80 23.15
N MET A 73 13.91 -2.68 23.42
CA MET A 73 13.66 -4.01 23.97
C MET A 73 14.74 -4.38 24.97
N TYR A 74 14.40 -5.21 25.93
CA TYR A 74 15.35 -5.71 26.93
C TYR A 74 14.95 -7.10 27.40
N TYR A 75 15.93 -7.88 27.84
CA TYR A 75 15.67 -9.17 28.46
C TYR A 75 15.00 -9.00 29.83
N ASN A 76 13.97 -9.78 30.10
CA ASN A 76 13.20 -9.69 31.34
C ASN A 76 14.06 -9.91 32.59
N VAL A 77 15.10 -10.73 32.49
CA VAL A 77 16.04 -11.03 33.59
C VAL A 77 17.03 -9.89 33.88
N GLU A 78 17.37 -9.09 32.88
CA GLU A 78 18.31 -7.97 32.99
C GLU A 78 17.63 -6.66 33.41
N GLY A 79 16.31 -6.59 33.14
CA GLY A 79 15.52 -5.40 33.39
C GLY A 79 15.87 -4.23 32.46
N PRO A 80 15.25 -3.05 32.64
CA PRO A 80 15.32 -1.94 31.71
C PRO A 80 16.67 -1.20 31.69
N ASN A 81 17.65 -1.62 32.47
CA ASN A 81 18.96 -0.98 32.52
C ASN A 81 19.86 -1.30 31.33
N ILE A 82 19.56 -2.40 30.61
CA ILE A 82 20.26 -2.84 29.41
C ILE A 82 19.25 -2.88 28.28
N ASN A 83 19.19 -1.79 27.50
CA ASN A 83 18.27 -1.67 26.38
C ASN A 83 18.97 -1.97 25.06
N TYR A 84 18.29 -2.75 24.24
CA TYR A 84 18.61 -2.93 22.84
C TYR A 84 17.64 -2.07 22.04
N VAL A 85 18.14 -1.29 21.10
CA VAL A 85 17.32 -0.44 20.25
C VAL A 85 17.23 -1.06 18.88
N LEU A 86 16.02 -1.46 18.49
CA LEU A 86 15.73 -1.81 17.12
C LEU A 86 15.40 -0.52 16.37
N GLN A 87 16.35 -0.06 15.58
CA GLN A 87 16.15 1.10 14.73
C GLN A 87 15.48 0.62 13.44
N LEU A 88 14.20 0.93 13.28
CA LEU A 88 13.46 0.69 12.05
C LEU A 88 13.70 1.89 11.11
N ASP A 89 13.71 1.62 9.81
CA ASP A 89 13.94 2.65 8.80
C ASP A 89 12.86 3.74 8.90
N ASN A 90 13.31 4.95 9.23
CA ASN A 90 12.45 6.12 9.35
C ASN A 90 12.54 6.99 8.11
N GLY A 91 11.42 7.62 7.76
CA GLY A 91 11.39 8.61 6.69
C GLY A 91 11.47 8.01 5.28
N VAL A 92 10.99 6.78 5.11
CA VAL A 92 10.92 6.16 3.78
C VAL A 92 9.90 6.92 2.94
N LYS A 93 10.39 7.51 1.84
CA LYS A 93 9.57 8.13 0.82
C LYS A 93 9.40 7.15 -0.33
N THR A 94 8.18 6.83 -0.64
CA THR A 94 7.86 5.92 -1.73
C THR A 94 7.00 6.64 -2.76
N HIS A 95 7.39 6.50 -4.02
CA HIS A 95 6.62 6.94 -5.17
C HIS A 95 5.86 5.74 -5.71
N ASN A 96 4.56 5.88 -5.87
CA ASN A 96 3.70 4.84 -6.43
C ASN A 96 3.03 5.39 -7.68
N TRP A 97 2.91 4.59 -8.70
CA TRP A 97 2.05 4.88 -9.83
C TRP A 97 1.21 3.67 -10.18
N GLU A 98 0.01 3.91 -10.64
CA GLU A 98 -0.94 2.92 -11.08
C GLU A 98 -1.60 3.37 -12.38
N ALA A 99 -1.72 2.46 -13.32
CA ALA A 99 -2.45 2.68 -14.56
C ALA A 99 -3.35 1.47 -14.82
N ASP A 100 -4.64 1.70 -14.91
CA ASP A 100 -5.63 0.70 -15.27
C ASP A 100 -6.21 1.03 -16.63
N LEU A 101 -6.36 0.02 -17.46
CA LEU A 101 -7.09 0.10 -18.72
C LEU A 101 -8.04 -1.10 -18.81
N GLY A 102 -9.29 -0.85 -19.10
CA GLY A 102 -10.25 -1.94 -19.18
C GLY A 102 -11.51 -1.62 -19.95
N LEU A 103 -12.34 -2.66 -20.02
CA LEU A 103 -13.60 -2.67 -20.75
C LEU A 103 -14.64 -3.41 -19.91
N ILE A 104 -15.74 -2.75 -19.60
CA ILE A 104 -16.91 -3.39 -19.02
C ILE A 104 -17.92 -3.64 -20.14
N LEU A 105 -18.38 -4.88 -20.25
CA LEU A 105 -19.40 -5.32 -21.19
C LEU A 105 -20.63 -5.76 -20.40
N GLU A 106 -21.74 -5.06 -20.59
CA GLU A 106 -23.05 -5.46 -20.09
C GLU A 106 -23.84 -6.07 -21.27
N ILE A 107 -24.01 -7.40 -21.25
CA ILE A 107 -24.64 -8.15 -22.34
C ILE A 107 -26.15 -8.30 -22.08
N SER A 108 -26.53 -8.38 -20.81
CA SER A 108 -27.93 -8.40 -20.36
C SER A 108 -28.01 -7.79 -18.98
N THR A 109 -29.21 -7.64 -18.44
CA THR A 109 -29.43 -7.21 -17.04
C THR A 109 -28.71 -8.10 -16.01
N ASP A 110 -28.42 -9.36 -16.40
CA ASP A 110 -27.94 -10.39 -15.50
C ASP A 110 -26.47 -10.80 -15.77
N LEU A 111 -25.88 -10.29 -16.86
CA LEU A 111 -24.52 -10.67 -17.24
C LEU A 111 -23.66 -9.43 -17.53
N THR A 112 -22.67 -9.21 -16.67
CA THR A 112 -21.63 -8.20 -16.85
C THR A 112 -20.26 -8.87 -16.86
N THR A 113 -19.43 -8.45 -17.81
CA THR A 113 -18.04 -8.92 -17.93
C THR A 113 -17.11 -7.73 -17.82
N ASN A 114 -16.09 -7.84 -16.99
CA ASN A 114 -15.02 -6.86 -16.88
C ASN A 114 -13.70 -7.49 -17.34
N LEU A 115 -13.07 -6.87 -18.32
CA LEU A 115 -11.77 -7.25 -18.84
C LEU A 115 -10.83 -6.05 -18.68
N GLY A 116 -9.70 -6.25 -18.05
CA GLY A 116 -8.76 -5.14 -17.84
C GLY A 116 -7.35 -5.58 -17.54
N CYS A 117 -6.45 -4.63 -17.65
CA CYS A 117 -5.06 -4.78 -17.22
C CYS A 117 -4.68 -3.61 -16.30
N ARG A 118 -3.98 -3.95 -15.25
CA ARG A 118 -3.41 -3.02 -14.27
C ARG A 118 -1.91 -3.10 -14.31
N TRP A 119 -1.28 -1.97 -14.42
CA TRP A 119 0.16 -1.78 -14.26
C TRP A 119 0.40 -0.93 -13.03
N GLN A 120 1.32 -1.35 -12.20
CA GLN A 120 1.70 -0.58 -11.02
C GLN A 120 3.21 -0.63 -10.83
N GLY A 121 3.76 0.44 -10.31
CA GLY A 121 5.17 0.53 -10.00
C GLY A 121 5.40 1.28 -8.69
N ARG A 122 6.46 0.88 -8.00
CA ARG A 122 6.88 1.46 -6.73
C ARG A 122 8.37 1.74 -6.76
N SER A 123 8.76 2.91 -6.28
CA SER A 123 10.15 3.30 -6.09
C SER A 123 10.33 3.88 -4.70
N SER A 124 11.25 3.35 -3.91
CA SER A 124 11.51 3.78 -2.54
C SER A 124 12.81 4.56 -2.47
N TYR A 125 12.83 5.66 -1.71
CA TYR A 125 14.02 6.43 -1.39
C TYR A 125 14.17 6.51 0.12
N LEU A 126 15.30 6.05 0.64
CA LEU A 126 15.69 6.29 2.02
C LEU A 126 16.15 7.75 2.16
N SER A 127 15.67 8.45 3.18
CA SER A 127 15.98 9.85 3.41
C SER A 127 17.38 10.09 4.01
N ASP A 128 18.09 9.03 4.36
CA ASP A 128 19.43 9.15 4.99
C ASP A 128 20.54 9.14 3.94
N TYR A 129 21.31 10.23 3.95
CA TYR A 129 22.33 10.60 2.99
C TYR A 129 23.61 9.70 3.01
N SER A 130 23.64 8.61 3.74
CA SER A 130 24.85 7.81 3.95
C SER A 130 24.95 6.49 3.20
N SER A 131 23.92 6.08 2.46
CA SER A 131 24.05 4.89 1.61
C SER A 131 23.34 5.10 0.29
N ILE A 132 24.12 5.09 -0.79
CA ILE A 132 23.60 4.88 -2.14
C ILE A 132 23.08 3.42 -2.16
N SER A 133 21.89 3.24 -1.67
CA SER A 133 21.21 1.96 -1.73
C SER A 133 20.31 1.94 -2.94
N ASN A 134 20.47 0.89 -3.71
CA ASN A 134 19.74 0.51 -4.89
C ASN A 134 18.29 0.98 -4.91
N ASN A 135 17.91 1.70 -5.95
CA ASN A 135 16.53 1.98 -6.29
C ASN A 135 15.83 0.63 -6.53
N ASP A 136 15.14 0.11 -5.52
CA ASP A 136 14.25 -1.03 -5.70
C ASP A 136 13.04 -0.55 -6.49
N LEU A 137 13.11 -0.71 -7.80
CA LEU A 137 12.02 -0.47 -8.72
C LEU A 137 11.24 -1.78 -8.84
N SER A 138 10.17 -1.91 -8.10
CA SER A 138 9.24 -3.03 -8.30
C SER A 138 8.15 -2.63 -9.29
N GLN A 139 7.99 -3.41 -10.34
CA GLN A 139 6.91 -3.27 -11.31
C GLN A 139 6.11 -4.56 -11.35
N SER A 140 4.81 -4.45 -11.40
CA SER A 140 3.91 -5.59 -11.60
C SER A 140 2.85 -5.27 -12.64
N GLU A 141 2.50 -6.29 -13.41
CA GLU A 141 1.42 -6.26 -14.38
C GLU A 141 0.43 -7.36 -14.03
N ILE A 142 -0.84 -7.02 -13.96
CA ILE A 142 -1.92 -7.95 -13.68
C ILE A 142 -3.02 -7.72 -14.71
N CYS A 143 -3.30 -8.73 -15.53
CA CYS A 143 -4.49 -8.73 -16.37
C CYS A 143 -5.55 -9.65 -15.76
N PHE A 144 -6.80 -9.24 -15.82
CA PHE A 144 -7.92 -9.96 -15.23
C PHE A 144 -9.11 -10.02 -16.16
N LEU A 145 -9.86 -11.11 -16.00
CA LEU A 145 -11.19 -11.28 -16.57
C LEU A 145 -12.13 -11.61 -15.41
N GLU A 146 -13.11 -10.78 -15.19
CA GLU A 146 -14.13 -10.97 -14.17
C GLU A 146 -15.50 -11.15 -14.83
N LEU A 147 -16.21 -12.19 -14.43
CA LEU A 147 -17.58 -12.48 -14.86
C LEU A 147 -18.50 -12.31 -13.66
N MET A 148 -19.43 -11.37 -13.74
CA MET A 148 -20.49 -11.19 -12.75
C MET A 148 -21.82 -11.64 -13.32
N LEU A 149 -22.44 -12.61 -12.64
CA LEU A 149 -23.80 -13.06 -12.88
C LEU A 149 -24.68 -12.51 -11.75
N SER A 150 -25.65 -11.69 -12.09
CA SER A 150 -26.68 -11.24 -11.16
C SER A 150 -27.85 -12.23 -11.27
N ILE A 151 -28.20 -12.91 -10.19
CA ILE A 151 -29.32 -13.87 -10.10
C ILE A 151 -30.51 -13.16 -9.44
#